data_cbd0b27469dd1063bf3d929af276c3cf
#
_entry.id   cbd0b27469dd1063bf3d929af276c3cf
#
_cell.length_a   1.000
_cell.length_b   1.000
_cell.length_c   1.000
_cell.angle_alpha   90.00
_cell.angle_beta   90.00
_cell.angle_gamma   90.00
#
_symmetry.space_group_name_H-M   'P 1'
#
loop_
_entity.id
_entity.type
_entity.pdbx_description
1 polymer ?
#
loop_
_entity_poly.entity_id
_entity_poly.type
_entity_poly.pdbx_seq_one_letter_code
_entity_poly.pdbx_strand_id
1 'polypeptide(L)'
;MKKKSKEKIAITLFLIITIIAKIWLIKVQPVRYLPTNKYDDGLMVNMANNLLQGKWLGEYNCLTLVKGIFTPLFIAITKIIGIPFLIGQDLFYDISCIFVIYVVGKILKNKKLLGIIYICLIFNPITYSAELCRVYRDGIYSGLTMFLIGFAYIIFLNRRENIQKQIKYFVGLGITLSSLYLCREETIWLLPFVLMSTIITMIFIAKDKNINNTKKRLLLYLIPIGIVIVNNLLVCTINYKNYGVFELNQYWSKEFKSAYGALTRVKPKETYSRVPVSQETMKRIYEISPKFKELENYLSGEEGKRWSKCGDGQYGEIQGGWLHWALIRAVEEQGYYKDAKTANKYYQELADEINNAIDNGKIEGYQEKRVSIVPKFSYKEILETFIKSEKAIKYQTKYYLVNTEVQWSYKDDEKDVTMWQNVTTSKTDFVEKYTGKFDKLKLEILKNIKIIYEKVNPCLFIISIICLIVEVIYFIRDKKKNYKQILLILGLATLYYCRIFIITFTSITMYSTAMNSMYLANTYGIQILFSLCSIVFCMNNINFKKILKEE
;
A
#
# COMPACT_ATOMS: atom_id res chain seq x y z
N MET A 1 -21.18 -39.22 1.40
CA MET A 1 -21.32 -38.04 2.31
C MET A 1 -20.25 -38.01 3.41
N LYS A 2 -20.02 -39.06 4.20
CA LYS A 2 -19.06 -39.11 5.34
C LYS A 2 -17.60 -38.73 4.97
N LYS A 3 -17.07 -39.14 3.79
CA LYS A 3 -15.69 -38.82 3.36
C LYS A 3 -15.48 -37.32 3.07
N LYS A 4 -16.45 -36.65 2.43
CA LYS A 4 -16.39 -35.19 2.17
C LYS A 4 -16.52 -34.35 3.45
N SER A 5 -17.26 -34.85 4.47
CA SER A 5 -17.38 -34.19 5.76
C SER A 5 -16.05 -34.27 6.53
N LYS A 6 -15.43 -35.48 6.64
CA LYS A 6 -14.12 -35.66 7.28
C LYS A 6 -13.02 -34.78 6.66
N GLU A 7 -13.02 -34.66 5.33
CA GLU A 7 -12.05 -33.83 4.61
C GLU A 7 -12.24 -32.33 4.90
N LYS A 8 -13.49 -31.84 4.98
CA LYS A 8 -13.76 -30.46 5.37
C LYS A 8 -13.27 -30.17 6.79
N ILE A 9 -13.56 -31.08 7.74
CA ILE A 9 -13.10 -30.96 9.12
C ILE A 9 -11.57 -30.91 9.17
N ALA A 10 -10.87 -31.80 8.45
CA ALA A 10 -9.40 -31.78 8.39
C ALA A 10 -8.82 -30.47 7.85
N ILE A 11 -9.41 -29.90 6.79
CA ILE A 11 -9.00 -28.60 6.26
C ILE A 11 -9.25 -27.49 7.29
N THR A 12 -10.41 -27.46 7.92
CA THR A 12 -10.73 -26.45 8.94
C THR A 12 -9.77 -26.54 10.13
N LEU A 13 -9.49 -27.74 10.64
CA LEU A 13 -8.52 -27.95 11.71
C LEU A 13 -7.11 -27.51 11.31
N PHE A 14 -6.68 -27.83 10.08
CA PHE A 14 -5.39 -27.38 9.56
C PHE A 14 -5.29 -25.85 9.53
N LEU A 15 -6.31 -25.13 9.05
CA LEU A 15 -6.34 -23.66 9.05
C LEU A 15 -6.30 -23.09 10.47
N ILE A 16 -7.08 -23.63 11.38
CA ILE A 16 -7.11 -23.18 12.79
C ILE A 16 -5.74 -23.39 13.45
N ILE A 17 -5.15 -24.58 13.30
CA ILE A 17 -3.85 -24.91 13.91
C ILE A 17 -2.76 -23.99 13.37
N THR A 18 -2.74 -23.74 12.07
CA THR A 18 -1.72 -22.86 11.45
C THR A 18 -1.85 -21.41 11.90
N ILE A 19 -3.08 -20.87 12.01
CA ILE A 19 -3.34 -19.53 12.54
C ILE A 19 -2.91 -19.43 14.01
N ILE A 20 -3.28 -20.42 14.85
CA ILE A 20 -2.87 -20.45 16.27
C ILE A 20 -1.35 -20.50 16.39
N ALA A 21 -0.69 -21.35 15.60
CA ALA A 21 0.78 -21.46 15.60
C ALA A 21 1.43 -20.14 15.19
N LYS A 22 0.90 -19.46 14.18
CA LYS A 22 1.39 -18.15 13.73
C LYS A 22 1.21 -17.10 14.82
N ILE A 23 0.01 -16.98 15.40
CA ILE A 23 -0.25 -16.04 16.51
C ILE A 23 0.68 -16.32 17.69
N TRP A 24 0.92 -17.59 18.02
CA TRP A 24 1.85 -17.96 19.10
C TRP A 24 3.27 -17.50 18.81
N LEU A 25 3.73 -17.62 17.55
CA LEU A 25 5.06 -17.16 17.14
C LEU A 25 5.17 -15.64 17.19
N ILE A 26 4.24 -14.90 16.57
CA ILE A 26 4.33 -13.44 16.42
C ILE A 26 4.10 -12.67 17.73
N LYS A 27 3.46 -13.29 18.74
CA LYS A 27 3.29 -12.68 20.07
C LYS A 27 4.59 -12.26 20.75
N VAL A 28 5.74 -12.72 20.28
CA VAL A 28 7.04 -12.29 20.77
C VAL A 28 7.43 -10.89 20.25
N GLN A 29 6.81 -10.45 19.15
CA GLN A 29 7.04 -9.13 18.58
C GLN A 29 6.18 -8.06 19.30
N PRO A 30 6.78 -7.04 19.92
CA PRO A 30 6.02 -5.96 20.53
C PRO A 30 5.49 -4.98 19.48
N VAL A 31 4.43 -4.26 19.83
CA VAL A 31 4.06 -3.05 19.08
C VAL A 31 5.11 -1.99 19.34
N ARG A 32 5.76 -1.52 18.28
CA ARG A 32 6.82 -0.53 18.39
C ARG A 32 6.24 0.88 18.52
N TYR A 33 6.56 1.57 19.61
CA TYR A 33 6.24 2.97 19.83
C TYR A 33 7.41 3.86 19.43
N LEU A 34 7.15 4.84 18.55
CA LEU A 34 8.14 5.79 18.03
C LEU A 34 7.64 7.22 18.21
N PRO A 35 8.09 7.95 19.26
CA PRO A 35 7.66 9.34 19.53
C PRO A 35 7.94 10.30 18.38
N THR A 36 9.02 10.06 17.65
CA THR A 36 9.42 10.89 16.50
C THR A 36 8.50 10.77 15.29
N ASN A 37 7.65 9.73 15.25
CA ASN A 37 6.75 9.46 14.12
C ASN A 37 5.35 10.07 14.31
N LYS A 38 5.29 11.32 14.78
CA LYS A 38 4.03 12.08 15.01
C LYS A 38 3.18 12.21 13.74
N TYR A 39 3.81 12.25 12.56
CA TYR A 39 3.14 12.38 11.25
C TYR A 39 2.63 11.05 10.69
N ASP A 40 3.02 9.93 11.27
CA ASP A 40 2.71 8.58 10.81
C ASP A 40 1.97 7.77 11.88
N ASP A 41 2.70 6.99 12.65
CA ASP A 41 2.15 6.06 13.65
C ASP A 41 1.35 6.80 14.74
N GLY A 42 1.92 7.88 15.29
CA GLY A 42 1.25 8.70 16.29
C GLY A 42 -0.05 9.30 15.78
N LEU A 43 -0.06 9.78 14.54
CA LEU A 43 -1.27 10.32 13.91
C LEU A 43 -2.37 9.26 13.79
N MET A 44 -2.04 8.03 13.35
CA MET A 44 -3.02 6.95 13.22
C MET A 44 -3.65 6.58 14.57
N VAL A 45 -2.85 6.50 15.63
CA VAL A 45 -3.33 6.16 16.97
C VAL A 45 -4.17 7.29 17.56
N ASN A 46 -3.75 8.55 17.40
CA ASN A 46 -4.52 9.72 17.85
C ASN A 46 -5.88 9.82 17.15
N MET A 47 -5.93 9.64 15.84
CA MET A 47 -7.18 9.59 15.09
C MET A 47 -8.08 8.44 15.57
N ALA A 48 -7.52 7.25 15.81
CA ALA A 48 -8.27 6.11 16.33
C ALA A 48 -8.82 6.39 17.74
N ASN A 49 -8.04 7.02 18.61
CA ASN A 49 -8.49 7.45 19.94
C ASN A 49 -9.65 8.44 19.86
N ASN A 50 -9.58 9.41 18.95
CA ASN A 50 -10.66 10.35 18.71
C ASN A 50 -11.95 9.66 18.21
N LEU A 51 -11.83 8.71 17.28
CA LEU A 51 -12.95 7.89 16.81
C LEU A 51 -13.61 7.12 17.96
N LEU A 52 -12.82 6.52 18.86
CA LEU A 52 -13.30 5.80 20.03
C LEU A 52 -14.05 6.71 21.02
N GLN A 53 -13.69 8.01 21.05
CA GLN A 53 -14.35 9.03 21.86
C GLN A 53 -15.55 9.70 21.17
N GLY A 54 -15.89 9.30 19.93
CA GLY A 54 -16.95 9.93 19.13
C GLY A 54 -16.61 11.32 18.57
N LYS A 55 -15.32 11.71 18.59
CA LYS A 55 -14.84 13.04 18.15
C LYS A 55 -14.35 13.08 16.70
N TRP A 56 -14.76 12.12 15.86
CA TRP A 56 -14.27 11.95 14.49
C TRP A 56 -12.73 11.88 14.47
N LEU A 57 -12.03 12.77 13.74
CA LEU A 57 -10.56 12.80 13.68
C LEU A 57 -9.94 13.74 14.75
N GLY A 58 -10.78 14.37 15.60
CA GLY A 58 -10.36 15.30 16.65
C GLY A 58 -10.44 16.77 16.25
N GLU A 59 -9.79 17.65 17.03
CA GLU A 59 -9.70 19.07 16.72
C GLU A 59 -8.89 19.29 15.45
N TYR A 60 -9.28 20.31 14.67
CA TYR A 60 -8.60 20.61 13.42
C TYR A 60 -7.20 21.19 13.65
N ASN A 61 -6.23 20.63 12.95
CA ASN A 61 -4.87 21.11 12.85
C ASN A 61 -4.26 20.66 11.50
N CYS A 62 -3.01 21.01 11.25
CA CYS A 62 -2.33 20.70 9.98
C CYS A 62 -2.22 19.19 9.66
N LEU A 63 -2.43 18.31 10.61
CA LEU A 63 -2.34 16.85 10.46
C LEU A 63 -3.72 16.17 10.38
N THR A 64 -4.81 16.86 10.69
CA THR A 64 -6.14 16.24 10.83
C THR A 64 -6.65 15.65 9.51
N LEU A 65 -6.45 16.33 8.38
CA LEU A 65 -6.94 15.89 7.07
C LEU A 65 -5.78 15.56 6.10
N VAL A 66 -4.73 14.90 6.56
CA VAL A 66 -3.58 14.55 5.70
C VAL A 66 -3.48 13.08 5.35
N LYS A 67 -4.23 12.20 6.01
CA LYS A 67 -4.22 10.76 5.77
C LYS A 67 -5.62 10.18 5.75
N GLY A 68 -5.80 9.09 4.99
CA GLY A 68 -7.08 8.40 4.88
C GLY A 68 -7.52 7.73 6.19
N ILE A 69 -8.84 7.65 6.38
CA ILE A 69 -9.49 7.23 7.63
C ILE A 69 -9.45 5.71 7.87
N PHE A 70 -9.22 4.87 6.85
CA PHE A 70 -9.42 3.42 6.99
C PHE A 70 -8.53 2.79 8.06
N THR A 71 -7.26 3.21 8.17
CA THR A 71 -6.34 2.67 9.19
C THR A 71 -6.75 3.06 10.61
N PRO A 72 -7.04 4.34 10.93
CA PRO A 72 -7.61 4.70 12.23
C PRO A 72 -8.89 3.94 12.58
N LEU A 73 -9.79 3.77 11.62
CA LEU A 73 -11.02 2.99 11.79
C LEU A 73 -10.72 1.52 12.11
N PHE A 74 -9.76 0.91 11.41
CA PHE A 74 -9.34 -0.47 11.68
C PHE A 74 -8.77 -0.62 13.09
N ILE A 75 -7.93 0.31 13.55
CA ILE A 75 -7.39 0.33 14.92
C ILE A 75 -8.53 0.45 15.93
N ALA A 76 -9.47 1.36 15.73
CA ALA A 76 -10.63 1.54 16.60
C ALA A 76 -11.51 0.27 16.66
N ILE A 77 -11.75 -0.39 15.52
CA ILE A 77 -12.49 -1.67 15.47
C ILE A 77 -11.76 -2.75 16.25
N THR A 78 -10.45 -2.94 16.06
CA THR A 78 -9.69 -3.94 16.81
C THR A 78 -9.74 -3.69 18.32
N LYS A 79 -9.71 -2.42 18.74
CA LYS A 79 -9.90 -2.03 20.15
C LYS A 79 -11.27 -2.41 20.67
N ILE A 80 -12.36 -2.08 19.94
CA ILE A 80 -13.74 -2.38 20.33
C ILE A 80 -13.96 -3.88 20.53
N ILE A 81 -13.42 -4.72 19.64
CA ILE A 81 -13.54 -6.18 19.74
C ILE A 81 -12.51 -6.82 20.67
N GLY A 82 -11.64 -6.04 21.31
CA GLY A 82 -10.67 -6.51 22.29
C GLY A 82 -9.48 -7.30 21.72
N ILE A 83 -9.18 -7.14 20.41
CA ILE A 83 -8.06 -7.82 19.74
C ILE A 83 -6.86 -6.87 19.69
N PRO A 84 -5.66 -7.29 20.16
CA PRO A 84 -4.44 -6.49 19.97
C PRO A 84 -4.20 -6.16 18.50
N PHE A 85 -3.77 -4.92 18.21
CA PHE A 85 -3.67 -4.40 16.85
C PHE A 85 -2.85 -5.30 15.90
N LEU A 86 -1.64 -5.74 16.32
CA LEU A 86 -0.80 -6.60 15.46
C LEU A 86 -1.48 -7.96 15.17
N ILE A 87 -2.17 -8.54 16.15
CA ILE A 87 -2.92 -9.78 15.94
C ILE A 87 -4.08 -9.53 14.99
N GLY A 88 -4.79 -8.40 15.13
CA GLY A 88 -5.88 -8.02 14.23
C GLY A 88 -5.39 -7.83 12.79
N GLN A 89 -4.26 -7.13 12.62
CA GLN A 89 -3.60 -6.93 11.32
C GLN A 89 -3.21 -8.27 10.68
N ASP A 90 -2.62 -9.16 11.45
CA ASP A 90 -2.17 -10.46 10.99
C ASP A 90 -3.34 -11.38 10.62
N LEU A 91 -4.36 -11.47 11.47
CA LEU A 91 -5.60 -12.21 11.16
C LEU A 91 -6.28 -11.68 9.88
N PHE A 92 -6.30 -10.36 9.68
CA PHE A 92 -6.85 -9.76 8.47
C PHE A 92 -6.10 -10.20 7.21
N TYR A 93 -4.77 -10.23 7.28
CA TYR A 93 -3.92 -10.76 6.21
C TYR A 93 -4.16 -12.27 6.00
N ASP A 94 -4.21 -13.07 7.05
CA ASP A 94 -4.41 -14.52 6.96
C ASP A 94 -5.76 -14.87 6.35
N ILE A 95 -6.84 -14.17 6.73
CA ILE A 95 -8.17 -14.34 6.14
C ILE A 95 -8.14 -14.01 4.64
N SER A 96 -7.42 -12.96 4.25
CA SER A 96 -7.27 -12.59 2.84
C SER A 96 -6.50 -13.66 2.05
N CYS A 97 -5.46 -14.26 2.63
CA CYS A 97 -4.73 -15.38 2.05
C CYS A 97 -5.62 -16.63 1.89
N ILE A 98 -6.40 -16.97 2.92
CA ILE A 98 -7.37 -18.09 2.85
C ILE A 98 -8.36 -17.87 1.70
N PHE A 99 -8.86 -16.62 1.53
CA PHE A 99 -9.77 -16.29 0.44
C PHE A 99 -9.11 -16.46 -0.92
N VAL A 100 -7.88 -15.98 -1.11
CA VAL A 100 -7.13 -16.16 -2.36
C VAL A 100 -6.88 -17.65 -2.64
N ILE A 101 -6.49 -18.43 -1.65
CA ILE A 101 -6.29 -19.89 -1.79
C ILE A 101 -7.59 -20.60 -2.16
N TYR A 102 -8.72 -20.21 -1.56
CA TYR A 102 -10.04 -20.71 -1.99
C TYR A 102 -10.29 -20.42 -3.48
N VAL A 103 -9.95 -19.23 -3.96
CA VAL A 103 -10.13 -18.82 -5.36
C VAL A 103 -9.20 -19.61 -6.29
N VAL A 104 -7.91 -19.73 -5.94
CA VAL A 104 -6.93 -20.55 -6.69
C VAL A 104 -7.37 -22.02 -6.72
N GLY A 105 -7.95 -22.52 -5.66
CA GLY A 105 -8.49 -23.88 -5.56
C GLY A 105 -9.63 -24.20 -6.51
N LYS A 106 -10.27 -23.19 -7.13
CA LYS A 106 -11.25 -23.44 -8.22
C LYS A 106 -10.57 -23.93 -9.50
N ILE A 107 -9.29 -23.64 -9.68
CA ILE A 107 -8.49 -24.08 -10.84
C ILE A 107 -7.57 -25.25 -10.43
N LEU A 108 -6.78 -25.05 -9.37
CA LEU A 108 -5.89 -26.06 -8.83
C LEU A 108 -6.65 -27.00 -7.90
N LYS A 109 -6.80 -28.26 -8.32
CA LYS A 109 -7.56 -29.25 -7.52
C LYS A 109 -6.72 -29.96 -6.45
N ASN A 110 -5.40 -29.86 -6.53
CA ASN A 110 -4.48 -30.52 -5.60
C ASN A 110 -4.42 -29.76 -4.26
N LYS A 111 -5.07 -30.31 -3.24
CA LYS A 111 -5.17 -29.71 -1.92
C LYS A 111 -3.85 -29.63 -1.17
N LYS A 112 -2.91 -30.56 -1.41
CA LYS A 112 -1.57 -30.51 -0.79
C LYS A 112 -0.79 -29.31 -1.29
N LEU A 113 -0.81 -29.07 -2.62
CA LEU A 113 -0.16 -27.90 -3.22
C LEU A 113 -0.81 -26.59 -2.76
N LEU A 114 -2.14 -26.54 -2.64
CA LEU A 114 -2.83 -25.38 -2.06
C LEU A 114 -2.42 -25.13 -0.62
N GLY A 115 -2.26 -26.18 0.19
CA GLY A 115 -1.76 -26.07 1.56
C GLY A 115 -0.32 -25.53 1.63
N ILE A 116 0.56 -25.94 0.71
CA ILE A 116 1.93 -25.41 0.62
C ILE A 116 1.91 -23.92 0.28
N ILE A 117 1.13 -23.51 -0.76
CA ILE A 117 1.00 -22.10 -1.13
C ILE A 117 0.48 -21.28 0.06
N TYR A 118 -0.53 -21.78 0.76
CA TYR A 118 -1.10 -21.13 1.95
C TYR A 118 -0.05 -20.94 3.05
N ILE A 119 0.70 -21.98 3.43
CA ILE A 119 1.76 -21.91 4.44
C ILE A 119 2.82 -20.88 4.04
N CYS A 120 3.26 -20.91 2.78
CA CYS A 120 4.22 -19.91 2.28
C CYS A 120 3.67 -18.48 2.26
N LEU A 121 2.38 -18.26 2.20
CA LEU A 121 1.80 -16.92 2.31
C LEU A 121 1.73 -16.44 3.76
N ILE A 122 1.19 -17.24 4.67
CA ILE A 122 0.94 -16.79 6.05
C ILE A 122 2.21 -16.69 6.89
N PHE A 123 3.22 -17.55 6.66
CA PHE A 123 4.51 -17.49 7.36
C PHE A 123 5.55 -16.65 6.63
N ASN A 124 5.10 -15.75 5.73
CA ASN A 124 6.00 -14.84 5.03
C ASN A 124 6.69 -13.89 6.02
N PRO A 125 8.04 -13.78 6.00
CA PRO A 125 8.81 -12.97 6.95
C PRO A 125 8.41 -11.51 7.03
N ILE A 126 7.83 -10.94 5.97
CA ILE A 126 7.35 -9.57 6.00
C ILE A 126 6.26 -9.35 7.06
N THR A 127 5.42 -10.36 7.35
CA THR A 127 4.28 -10.21 8.27
C THR A 127 4.69 -9.97 9.72
N TYR A 128 5.92 -10.33 10.07
CA TYR A 128 6.51 -10.11 11.40
C TYR A 128 7.80 -9.28 11.35
N SER A 129 7.97 -8.49 10.29
CA SER A 129 9.10 -7.56 10.18
C SER A 129 8.96 -6.39 11.15
N ALA A 130 10.09 -5.84 11.55
CA ALA A 130 10.16 -4.68 12.43
C ALA A 130 9.33 -3.48 11.94
N GLU A 131 9.26 -3.29 10.61
CA GLU A 131 8.49 -2.23 9.98
C GLU A 131 6.98 -2.46 10.07
N LEU A 132 6.51 -3.71 10.03
CA LEU A 132 5.07 -4.03 10.18
C LEU A 132 4.65 -4.24 11.65
N CYS A 133 5.60 -4.30 12.59
CA CYS A 133 5.31 -4.21 14.04
C CYS A 133 5.01 -2.77 14.50
N ARG A 134 5.05 -1.78 13.61
CA ARG A 134 4.58 -0.40 13.82
C ARG A 134 3.08 -0.32 13.59
N VAL A 135 2.46 0.72 14.16
CA VAL A 135 1.05 1.05 13.88
C VAL A 135 0.97 1.87 12.60
N TYR A 136 1.07 1.20 11.47
CA TYR A 136 1.09 1.86 10.18
C TYR A 136 0.24 1.15 9.11
N ARG A 137 -0.01 1.83 8.01
CA ARG A 137 -0.98 1.44 6.97
C ARG A 137 -0.62 0.16 6.21
N ASP A 138 0.68 -0.12 6.06
CA ASP A 138 1.19 -1.10 5.09
C ASP A 138 0.85 -2.55 5.41
N GLY A 139 0.73 -2.90 6.70
CA GLY A 139 0.31 -4.24 7.10
C GLY A 139 -1.13 -4.54 6.68
N ILE A 140 -2.05 -3.61 6.94
CA ILE A 140 -3.47 -3.73 6.56
C ILE A 140 -3.60 -3.67 5.02
N TYR A 141 -2.83 -2.79 4.37
CA TYR A 141 -2.82 -2.62 2.93
C TYR A 141 -2.43 -3.90 2.18
N SER A 142 -1.52 -4.70 2.76
CA SER A 142 -1.14 -6.01 2.23
C SER A 142 -2.32 -6.98 2.17
N GLY A 143 -3.13 -7.07 3.24
CA GLY A 143 -4.35 -7.88 3.28
C GLY A 143 -5.42 -7.40 2.29
N LEU A 144 -5.64 -6.08 2.20
CA LEU A 144 -6.55 -5.49 1.22
C LEU A 144 -6.14 -5.81 -0.23
N THR A 145 -4.84 -5.80 -0.53
CA THR A 145 -4.33 -6.15 -1.86
C THR A 145 -4.60 -7.62 -2.19
N MET A 146 -4.46 -8.53 -1.24
CA MET A 146 -4.81 -9.94 -1.42
C MET A 146 -6.32 -10.12 -1.64
N PHE A 147 -7.19 -9.41 -0.90
CA PHE A 147 -8.64 -9.41 -1.16
C PHE A 147 -8.97 -8.91 -2.57
N LEU A 148 -8.31 -7.84 -3.04
CA LEU A 148 -8.50 -7.32 -4.40
C LEU A 148 -8.22 -8.40 -5.46
N ILE A 149 -7.09 -9.11 -5.33
CA ILE A 149 -6.73 -10.23 -6.22
C ILE A 149 -7.82 -11.30 -6.19
N GLY A 150 -8.23 -11.70 -4.98
CA GLY A 150 -9.27 -12.72 -4.80
C GLY A 150 -10.60 -12.33 -5.41
N PHE A 151 -11.11 -11.10 -5.16
CA PHE A 151 -12.38 -10.65 -5.71
C PHE A 151 -12.35 -10.45 -7.22
N ALA A 152 -11.30 -9.83 -7.76
CA ALA A 152 -11.17 -9.67 -9.21
C ALA A 152 -11.19 -11.03 -9.92
N TYR A 153 -10.46 -12.00 -9.38
CA TYR A 153 -10.33 -13.29 -10.00
C TYR A 153 -11.56 -14.21 -9.81
N ILE A 154 -12.24 -14.17 -8.65
CA ILE A 154 -13.45 -14.93 -8.43
C ILE A 154 -14.62 -14.44 -9.29
N ILE A 155 -14.71 -13.13 -9.55
CA ILE A 155 -15.68 -12.55 -10.49
C ILE A 155 -15.44 -13.12 -11.90
N PHE A 156 -14.19 -13.14 -12.35
CA PHE A 156 -13.84 -13.73 -13.63
C PHE A 156 -14.19 -15.23 -13.73
N LEU A 157 -13.86 -16.01 -12.70
CA LEU A 157 -14.12 -17.46 -12.68
C LEU A 157 -15.62 -17.78 -12.64
N ASN A 158 -16.39 -17.01 -11.89
CA ASN A 158 -17.82 -17.23 -11.67
C ASN A 158 -18.71 -16.47 -12.67
N ARG A 159 -18.15 -15.91 -13.75
CA ARG A 159 -18.90 -15.09 -14.71
C ARG A 159 -20.11 -15.78 -15.35
N ARG A 160 -20.17 -17.11 -15.31
CA ARG A 160 -21.32 -17.93 -15.80
C ARG A 160 -22.33 -18.28 -14.70
N GLU A 161 -21.99 -18.05 -13.42
CA GLU A 161 -22.87 -18.35 -12.29
C GLU A 161 -24.11 -17.44 -12.27
N ASN A 162 -25.12 -17.80 -11.47
CA ASN A 162 -26.31 -16.96 -11.27
C ASN A 162 -25.91 -15.55 -10.80
N ILE A 163 -26.58 -14.52 -11.35
CA ILE A 163 -26.35 -13.10 -11.04
C ILE A 163 -26.42 -12.84 -9.54
N GLN A 164 -27.44 -13.38 -8.85
CA GLN A 164 -27.60 -13.20 -7.41
C GLN A 164 -26.38 -13.72 -6.60
N LYS A 165 -25.76 -14.82 -7.05
CA LYS A 165 -24.56 -15.35 -6.42
C LYS A 165 -23.31 -14.51 -6.69
N GLN A 166 -23.31 -13.72 -7.77
CA GLN A 166 -22.18 -12.85 -8.12
C GLN A 166 -22.19 -11.53 -7.35
N ILE A 167 -23.37 -10.98 -7.02
CA ILE A 167 -23.51 -9.68 -6.35
C ILE A 167 -22.58 -9.56 -5.14
N LYS A 168 -22.49 -10.58 -4.29
CA LYS A 168 -21.61 -10.57 -3.11
C LYS A 168 -20.12 -10.34 -3.43
N TYR A 169 -19.65 -10.82 -4.59
CA TYR A 169 -18.25 -10.61 -5.00
C TYR A 169 -18.03 -9.20 -5.53
N PHE A 170 -19.02 -8.62 -6.22
CA PHE A 170 -18.97 -7.22 -6.65
C PHE A 170 -19.05 -6.27 -5.45
N VAL A 171 -19.89 -6.57 -4.46
CA VAL A 171 -19.94 -5.83 -3.18
C VAL A 171 -18.58 -5.94 -2.46
N GLY A 172 -18.03 -7.15 -2.31
CA GLY A 172 -16.72 -7.36 -1.70
C GLY A 172 -15.60 -6.60 -2.44
N LEU A 173 -15.62 -6.59 -3.79
CA LEU A 173 -14.69 -5.80 -4.60
C LEU A 173 -14.83 -4.30 -4.31
N GLY A 174 -16.07 -3.79 -4.23
CA GLY A 174 -16.34 -2.38 -3.96
C GLY A 174 -15.86 -1.95 -2.56
N ILE A 175 -16.15 -2.75 -1.54
CA ILE A 175 -15.65 -2.51 -0.18
C ILE A 175 -14.12 -2.53 -0.17
N THR A 176 -13.48 -3.51 -0.83
CA THR A 176 -12.02 -3.61 -0.90
C THR A 176 -11.39 -2.42 -1.60
N LEU A 177 -11.92 -1.98 -2.75
CA LEU A 177 -11.43 -0.82 -3.48
C LEU A 177 -11.59 0.48 -2.68
N SER A 178 -12.74 0.67 -2.03
CA SER A 178 -12.98 1.80 -1.15
C SER A 178 -12.01 1.81 0.04
N SER A 179 -11.81 0.66 0.69
CA SER A 179 -10.87 0.52 1.81
C SER A 179 -9.43 0.77 1.38
N LEU A 180 -9.01 0.28 0.21
CA LEU A 180 -7.68 0.56 -0.35
C LEU A 180 -7.47 2.05 -0.57
N TYR A 181 -8.44 2.74 -1.17
CA TYR A 181 -8.36 4.18 -1.43
C TYR A 181 -8.38 5.01 -0.14
N LEU A 182 -9.24 4.67 0.82
CA LEU A 182 -9.29 5.33 2.13
C LEU A 182 -8.15 4.92 3.07
N CYS A 183 -7.37 3.89 2.74
CA CYS A 183 -6.16 3.50 3.45
C CYS A 183 -4.92 4.27 2.94
N ARG A 184 -4.75 4.32 1.60
CA ARG A 184 -3.62 4.97 0.94
C ARG A 184 -4.05 5.66 -0.36
N GLU A 185 -3.79 6.93 -0.44
CA GLU A 185 -4.18 7.79 -1.57
C GLU A 185 -3.41 7.44 -2.86
N GLU A 186 -2.17 6.96 -2.73
CA GLU A 186 -1.35 6.50 -3.85
C GLU A 186 -1.78 5.13 -4.43
N THR A 187 -3.00 4.69 -4.16
CA THR A 187 -3.57 3.41 -4.66
C THR A 187 -3.66 3.34 -6.20
N ILE A 188 -3.35 4.42 -6.90
CA ILE A 188 -3.35 4.52 -8.37
C ILE A 188 -2.52 3.43 -9.06
N TRP A 189 -1.48 2.88 -8.42
CA TRP A 189 -0.67 1.79 -8.98
C TRP A 189 -1.44 0.48 -9.19
N LEU A 190 -2.60 0.32 -8.52
CA LEU A 190 -3.50 -0.82 -8.71
C LEU A 190 -4.37 -0.67 -9.97
N LEU A 191 -4.50 0.56 -10.49
CA LEU A 191 -5.42 0.88 -11.59
C LEU A 191 -5.17 0.04 -12.86
N PRO A 192 -3.92 -0.20 -13.31
CA PRO A 192 -3.68 -1.05 -14.47
C PRO A 192 -4.26 -2.46 -14.30
N PHE A 193 -4.09 -3.07 -13.13
CA PHE A 193 -4.65 -4.39 -12.84
C PHE A 193 -6.18 -4.38 -12.78
N VAL A 194 -6.77 -3.41 -12.09
CA VAL A 194 -8.24 -3.28 -11.94
C VAL A 194 -8.89 -3.08 -13.29
N LEU A 195 -8.35 -2.17 -14.12
CA LEU A 195 -8.88 -1.91 -15.46
C LEU A 195 -8.74 -3.13 -16.37
N MET A 196 -7.55 -3.73 -16.45
CA MET A 196 -7.30 -4.89 -17.31
C MET A 196 -8.14 -6.09 -16.89
N SER A 197 -8.23 -6.41 -15.61
CA SER A 197 -9.06 -7.52 -15.12
C SER A 197 -10.55 -7.30 -15.39
N THR A 198 -11.03 -6.06 -15.25
CA THR A 198 -12.41 -5.67 -15.57
C THR A 198 -12.68 -5.78 -17.07
N ILE A 199 -11.87 -5.16 -17.92
CA ILE A 199 -12.02 -5.18 -19.38
C ILE A 199 -11.98 -6.62 -19.91
N ILE A 200 -10.99 -7.40 -19.50
CA ILE A 200 -10.88 -8.81 -19.91
C ILE A 200 -12.14 -9.58 -19.52
N THR A 201 -12.60 -9.42 -18.28
CA THR A 201 -13.80 -10.14 -17.82
C THR A 201 -15.05 -9.72 -18.60
N MET A 202 -15.22 -8.41 -18.85
CA MET A 202 -16.33 -7.90 -19.68
C MET A 202 -16.29 -8.46 -21.10
N ILE A 203 -15.11 -8.54 -21.73
CA ILE A 203 -14.94 -9.15 -23.05
C ILE A 203 -15.35 -10.64 -23.05
N PHE A 204 -14.93 -11.38 -22.02
CA PHE A 204 -15.33 -12.79 -21.88
C PHE A 204 -16.82 -12.95 -21.64
N ILE A 205 -17.48 -12.04 -20.92
CA ILE A 205 -18.94 -12.04 -20.73
C ILE A 205 -19.65 -11.72 -22.06
N ALA A 206 -19.18 -10.71 -22.79
CA ALA A 206 -19.79 -10.26 -24.04
C ALA A 206 -19.68 -11.29 -25.18
N LYS A 207 -18.54 -12.01 -25.26
CA LYS A 207 -18.28 -13.01 -26.32
C LYS A 207 -18.79 -14.41 -26.00
N ASP A 208 -19.20 -14.69 -24.77
CA ASP A 208 -19.63 -16.04 -24.37
C ASP A 208 -21.10 -16.27 -24.68
N LYS A 209 -21.37 -16.99 -25.77
CA LYS A 209 -22.74 -17.34 -26.21
C LYS A 209 -23.58 -18.12 -25.19
N ASN A 210 -22.93 -18.75 -24.21
CA ASN A 210 -23.60 -19.51 -23.14
C ASN A 210 -23.98 -18.63 -21.93
N ILE A 211 -23.72 -17.33 -22.00
CA ILE A 211 -24.08 -16.39 -20.93
C ILE A 211 -25.39 -15.69 -21.25
N ASN A 212 -26.40 -15.96 -20.44
CA ASN A 212 -27.66 -15.23 -20.47
C ASN A 212 -27.58 -13.90 -19.72
N ASN A 213 -28.41 -12.92 -20.13
CA ASN A 213 -28.52 -11.62 -19.48
C ASN A 213 -27.18 -10.82 -19.44
N THR A 214 -26.41 -10.85 -20.53
CA THR A 214 -25.11 -10.16 -20.67
C THR A 214 -25.17 -8.71 -20.20
N LYS A 215 -26.16 -7.91 -20.62
CA LYS A 215 -26.32 -6.52 -20.19
C LYS A 215 -26.42 -6.40 -18.67
N LYS A 216 -27.24 -7.21 -17.99
CA LYS A 216 -27.39 -7.20 -16.53
C LYS A 216 -26.08 -7.55 -15.83
N ARG A 217 -25.26 -8.47 -16.38
CA ARG A 217 -23.95 -8.84 -15.82
C ARG A 217 -22.93 -7.73 -15.98
N LEU A 218 -22.94 -7.01 -17.08
CA LEU A 218 -22.08 -5.84 -17.27
C LEU A 218 -22.45 -4.71 -16.30
N LEU A 219 -23.74 -4.52 -16.02
CA LEU A 219 -24.22 -3.54 -15.04
C LEU A 219 -23.77 -3.85 -13.60
N LEU A 220 -23.42 -5.12 -13.26
CA LEU A 220 -22.88 -5.43 -11.93
C LEU A 220 -21.58 -4.68 -11.63
N TYR A 221 -20.82 -4.26 -12.65
CA TYR A 221 -19.61 -3.46 -12.45
C TYR A 221 -19.88 -2.04 -11.94
N LEU A 222 -21.13 -1.57 -11.98
CA LEU A 222 -21.52 -0.32 -11.32
C LEU A 222 -21.56 -0.45 -9.79
N ILE A 223 -21.72 -1.66 -9.25
CA ILE A 223 -21.79 -1.90 -7.80
C ILE A 223 -20.48 -1.46 -7.11
N PRO A 224 -19.28 -1.95 -7.47
CA PRO A 224 -18.05 -1.51 -6.83
C PRO A 224 -17.80 0.00 -7.01
N ILE A 225 -18.13 0.57 -8.17
CA ILE A 225 -18.00 2.01 -8.41
C ILE A 225 -18.94 2.79 -7.48
N GLY A 226 -20.20 2.37 -7.37
CA GLY A 226 -21.19 2.99 -6.49
C GLY A 226 -20.76 2.95 -5.02
N ILE A 227 -20.21 1.81 -4.55
CA ILE A 227 -19.72 1.68 -3.17
C ILE A 227 -18.54 2.64 -2.90
N VAL A 228 -17.58 2.73 -3.82
CA VAL A 228 -16.46 3.68 -3.69
C VAL A 228 -16.98 5.12 -3.62
N ILE A 229 -17.90 5.50 -4.51
CA ILE A 229 -18.48 6.86 -4.53
C ILE A 229 -19.21 7.12 -3.22
N VAL A 230 -20.10 6.23 -2.78
CA VAL A 230 -20.89 6.41 -1.56
C VAL A 230 -20.00 6.57 -0.33
N ASN A 231 -18.99 5.70 -0.15
CA ASN A 231 -18.09 5.79 0.98
C ASN A 231 -17.26 7.08 0.97
N ASN A 232 -16.78 7.51 -0.21
CA ASN A 232 -16.05 8.76 -0.33
C ASN A 232 -16.95 9.97 -0.01
N LEU A 233 -18.19 9.99 -0.52
CA LEU A 233 -19.15 11.05 -0.21
C LEU A 233 -19.51 11.07 1.29
N LEU A 234 -19.65 9.91 1.93
CA LEU A 234 -19.89 9.84 3.38
C LEU A 234 -18.74 10.48 4.16
N VAL A 235 -17.48 10.15 3.85
CA VAL A 235 -16.31 10.74 4.51
C VAL A 235 -16.23 12.25 4.25
N CYS A 236 -16.43 12.71 3.00
CA CYS A 236 -16.46 14.13 2.66
C CYS A 236 -17.57 14.88 3.41
N THR A 237 -18.76 14.27 3.55
CA THR A 237 -19.90 14.87 4.27
C THR A 237 -19.58 15.02 5.75
N ILE A 238 -18.94 14.00 6.36
CA ILE A 238 -18.57 14.08 7.78
C ILE A 238 -17.45 15.12 7.97
N ASN A 239 -16.47 15.18 7.07
CA ASN A 239 -15.42 16.21 7.09
C ASN A 239 -16.01 17.62 6.91
N TYR A 240 -16.99 17.78 6.02
CA TYR A 240 -17.70 19.06 5.87
C TYR A 240 -18.41 19.49 7.14
N LYS A 241 -19.09 18.55 7.82
CA LYS A 241 -19.79 18.82 9.08
C LYS A 241 -18.82 19.23 10.20
N ASN A 242 -17.65 18.59 10.29
CA ASN A 242 -16.71 18.82 11.39
C ASN A 242 -15.71 19.97 11.10
N TYR A 243 -15.28 20.12 9.83
CA TYR A 243 -14.17 21.00 9.46
C TYR A 243 -14.53 22.03 8.37
N GLY A 244 -15.77 21.99 7.83
CA GLY A 244 -16.26 22.97 6.86
C GLY A 244 -15.76 22.79 5.43
N VAL A 245 -15.03 21.72 5.12
CA VAL A 245 -14.51 21.39 3.78
C VAL A 245 -15.02 20.04 3.30
N PHE A 246 -15.48 19.97 2.04
CA PHE A 246 -16.02 18.76 1.43
C PHE A 246 -14.91 18.00 0.71
N GLU A 247 -13.96 17.47 1.48
CA GLU A 247 -12.75 16.80 1.00
C GLU A 247 -12.46 15.52 1.79
N LEU A 248 -11.84 14.54 1.13
CA LEU A 248 -11.34 13.34 1.81
C LEU A 248 -10.06 13.64 2.59
N ASN A 249 -9.21 14.50 2.01
CA ASN A 249 -7.85 14.72 2.46
C ASN A 249 -7.33 16.03 1.88
N GLN A 250 -6.90 16.98 2.73
CA GLN A 250 -6.39 18.28 2.29
C GLN A 250 -5.02 18.22 1.62
N TYR A 251 -4.20 17.22 1.97
CA TYR A 251 -2.91 16.99 1.29
C TYR A 251 -3.09 16.69 -0.21
N TRP A 252 -4.25 16.16 -0.61
CA TRP A 252 -4.62 15.90 -2.00
C TRP A 252 -5.65 16.88 -2.54
N SER A 253 -5.97 17.95 -1.79
CA SER A 253 -6.87 19.00 -2.25
C SER A 253 -6.39 19.64 -3.54
N LYS A 254 -7.30 20.28 -4.26
CA LYS A 254 -6.96 21.04 -5.46
C LYS A 254 -6.03 22.21 -5.12
N GLU A 255 -6.30 22.89 -4.02
CA GLU A 255 -5.59 24.06 -3.55
C GLU A 255 -4.14 23.73 -3.19
N PHE A 256 -3.91 22.70 -2.35
CA PHE A 256 -2.55 22.25 -2.00
C PHE A 256 -1.76 21.79 -3.24
N LYS A 257 -2.41 20.99 -4.12
CA LYS A 257 -1.79 20.55 -5.37
C LYS A 257 -1.47 21.70 -6.32
N SER A 258 -2.32 22.73 -6.35
CA SER A 258 -2.07 23.94 -7.16
C SER A 258 -0.89 24.74 -6.62
N ALA A 259 -0.80 24.92 -5.29
CA ALA A 259 0.32 25.59 -4.64
C ALA A 259 1.64 24.86 -4.91
N TYR A 260 1.68 23.57 -4.64
CA TYR A 260 2.88 22.76 -4.90
C TYR A 260 3.24 22.73 -6.40
N GLY A 261 2.23 22.63 -7.26
CA GLY A 261 2.37 22.69 -8.71
C GLY A 261 2.94 24.02 -9.19
N ALA A 262 2.51 25.14 -8.61
CA ALA A 262 3.03 26.47 -8.92
C ALA A 262 4.49 26.64 -8.49
N LEU A 263 4.87 26.18 -7.30
CA LEU A 263 6.27 26.15 -6.84
C LEU A 263 7.17 25.38 -7.81
N THR A 264 6.73 24.18 -8.24
CA THR A 264 7.48 23.32 -9.18
C THR A 264 7.38 23.77 -10.65
N ARG A 265 6.55 24.77 -10.94
CA ARG A 265 6.45 25.41 -12.26
C ARG A 265 7.57 26.40 -12.50
N VAL A 266 8.14 27.00 -11.45
CA VAL A 266 9.30 27.91 -11.58
C VAL A 266 10.51 27.12 -12.07
N LYS A 267 11.17 27.61 -13.13
CA LYS A 267 12.37 26.97 -13.66
C LYS A 267 13.56 27.19 -12.71
N PRO A 268 14.19 26.10 -12.22
CA PRO A 268 15.39 26.24 -11.42
C PRO A 268 16.58 26.65 -12.31
N LYS A 269 17.56 27.38 -11.76
CA LYS A 269 18.84 27.62 -12.43
C LYS A 269 19.70 26.37 -12.44
N GLU A 270 19.69 25.63 -11.32
CA GLU A 270 20.38 24.35 -11.17
C GLU A 270 19.38 23.27 -10.73
N THR A 271 19.54 22.07 -11.24
CA THR A 271 18.69 20.92 -10.92
C THR A 271 19.45 19.95 -10.02
N TYR A 272 18.87 19.60 -8.89
CA TYR A 272 19.39 18.60 -7.99
C TYR A 272 18.46 17.36 -7.96
N SER A 273 19.06 16.18 -7.91
CA SER A 273 18.28 14.95 -7.83
C SER A 273 17.32 14.98 -6.63
N ARG A 274 16.05 14.65 -6.84
CA ARG A 274 14.99 14.60 -5.83
C ARG A 274 14.59 15.95 -5.20
N VAL A 275 15.15 17.06 -5.66
CA VAL A 275 14.86 18.40 -5.14
C VAL A 275 13.94 19.13 -6.11
N PRO A 276 12.64 19.25 -5.83
CA PRO A 276 11.69 19.87 -6.74
C PRO A 276 11.78 21.41 -6.76
N VAL A 277 12.18 22.01 -5.64
CA VAL A 277 12.35 23.46 -5.48
C VAL A 277 13.58 23.70 -4.62
N SER A 278 14.68 24.16 -5.22
CA SER A 278 15.92 24.45 -4.52
C SER A 278 15.84 25.72 -3.66
N GLN A 279 16.73 25.90 -2.71
CA GLN A 279 16.82 27.12 -1.89
C GLN A 279 17.04 28.36 -2.76
N GLU A 280 17.78 28.23 -3.87
CA GLU A 280 17.94 29.31 -4.85
C GLU A 280 16.60 29.68 -5.50
N THR A 281 15.85 28.67 -5.91
CA THR A 281 14.52 28.86 -6.48
C THR A 281 13.55 29.46 -5.47
N MET A 282 13.58 29.02 -4.20
CA MET A 282 12.77 29.58 -3.13
C MET A 282 13.07 31.07 -2.93
N LYS A 283 14.35 31.49 -2.91
CA LYS A 283 14.74 32.91 -2.81
C LYS A 283 14.11 33.77 -3.89
N ARG A 284 14.11 33.30 -5.13
CA ARG A 284 13.47 34.01 -6.25
C ARG A 284 11.95 34.08 -6.11
N ILE A 285 11.34 33.04 -5.56
CA ILE A 285 9.89 33.03 -5.33
C ILE A 285 9.51 33.99 -4.19
N TYR A 286 10.33 34.13 -3.14
CA TYR A 286 10.12 35.11 -2.07
C TYR A 286 10.06 36.56 -2.59
N GLU A 287 10.74 36.87 -3.68
CA GLU A 287 10.74 38.22 -4.30
C GLU A 287 9.44 38.53 -5.03
N ILE A 288 8.71 37.52 -5.51
CA ILE A 288 7.53 37.69 -6.37
C ILE A 288 6.19 37.27 -5.74
N SER A 289 6.23 36.57 -4.61
CA SER A 289 5.04 36.08 -3.90
C SER A 289 5.08 36.50 -2.43
N PRO A 290 4.28 37.51 -2.03
CA PRO A 290 4.13 37.89 -0.62
C PRO A 290 3.72 36.71 0.26
N LYS A 291 2.80 35.85 -0.19
CA LYS A 291 2.40 34.65 0.56
C LYS A 291 3.55 33.68 0.77
N PHE A 292 4.38 33.43 -0.22
CA PHE A 292 5.54 32.55 -0.04
C PHE A 292 6.61 33.20 0.83
N LYS A 293 6.76 34.52 0.76
CA LYS A 293 7.70 35.29 1.61
C LYS A 293 7.41 35.15 3.10
N GLU A 294 6.15 35.01 3.49
CA GLU A 294 5.78 34.75 4.89
C GLU A 294 6.43 33.47 5.44
N LEU A 295 6.77 32.50 4.56
CA LEU A 295 7.34 31.19 4.94
C LEU A 295 8.88 31.17 4.99
N GLU A 296 9.56 32.27 4.59
CA GLU A 296 11.03 32.31 4.43
C GLU A 296 11.76 31.96 5.71
N ASN A 297 11.36 32.53 6.86
CA ASN A 297 11.99 32.29 8.14
C ASN A 297 11.96 30.81 8.53
N TYR A 298 10.89 30.10 8.17
CA TYR A 298 10.76 28.67 8.43
C TYR A 298 11.55 27.82 7.41
N LEU A 299 11.30 28.03 6.11
CA LEU A 299 11.84 27.17 5.05
C LEU A 299 13.33 27.38 4.77
N SER A 300 13.84 28.59 5.00
CA SER A 300 15.27 28.92 4.82
C SER A 300 16.03 29.07 6.13
N GLY A 301 15.33 29.02 7.28
CA GLY A 301 15.89 29.06 8.63
C GLY A 301 16.34 27.72 9.19
N GLU A 302 16.40 27.60 10.51
CA GLU A 302 16.85 26.38 11.20
C GLU A 302 15.91 25.17 10.94
N GLU A 303 14.60 25.39 10.83
CA GLU A 303 13.67 24.31 10.53
C GLU A 303 13.86 23.80 9.09
N GLY A 304 14.07 24.68 8.11
CA GLY A 304 14.44 24.29 6.74
C GLY A 304 15.71 23.46 6.69
N LYS A 305 16.73 23.82 7.48
CA LYS A 305 17.97 23.04 7.63
C LYS A 305 17.73 21.66 8.27
N ARG A 306 16.75 21.53 9.19
CA ARG A 306 16.36 20.22 9.74
C ARG A 306 15.68 19.35 8.68
N TRP A 307 14.77 19.93 7.91
CA TRP A 307 14.12 19.22 6.81
C TRP A 307 15.12 18.78 5.72
N SER A 308 16.13 19.59 5.41
CA SER A 308 17.15 19.22 4.43
C SER A 308 18.05 18.04 4.86
N LYS A 309 18.15 17.78 6.16
CA LYS A 309 18.87 16.59 6.70
C LYS A 309 18.04 15.31 6.63
N CYS A 310 16.74 15.40 6.33
CA CYS A 310 15.91 14.22 6.13
C CYS A 310 16.28 13.51 4.83
N GLY A 311 16.18 12.19 4.80
CA GLY A 311 16.61 11.37 3.66
C GLY A 311 18.13 11.17 3.65
N ASP A 312 18.78 11.41 2.52
CA ASP A 312 20.25 11.30 2.38
C ASP A 312 21.00 12.62 2.63
N GLY A 313 20.27 13.71 2.90
CA GLY A 313 20.84 15.01 3.24
C GLY A 313 21.70 15.65 2.15
N GLN A 314 21.58 15.20 0.90
CA GLN A 314 22.41 15.68 -0.19
C GLN A 314 22.16 17.16 -0.49
N TYR A 315 23.23 17.88 -0.74
CA TYR A 315 23.24 19.29 -1.17
C TYR A 315 22.69 20.32 -0.16
N GLY A 316 22.28 19.92 1.06
CA GLY A 316 21.61 20.82 1.99
C GLY A 316 20.21 21.27 1.56
N GLU A 317 19.63 20.58 0.59
CA GLU A 317 18.34 20.88 -0.01
C GLU A 317 17.22 19.98 0.52
N ILE A 318 15.98 20.45 0.50
CA ILE A 318 14.82 19.66 0.95
C ILE A 318 14.35 18.77 -0.19
N GLN A 319 14.39 17.45 0.02
CA GLN A 319 13.88 16.49 -0.97
C GLN A 319 12.35 16.56 -1.10
N GLY A 320 11.83 16.17 -2.26
CA GLY A 320 10.41 16.28 -2.60
C GLY A 320 9.46 15.59 -1.62
N GLY A 321 9.82 14.42 -1.13
CA GLY A 321 9.03 13.71 -0.12
C GLY A 321 8.95 14.40 1.25
N TRP A 322 9.85 15.34 1.52
CA TRP A 322 9.88 16.12 2.77
C TRP A 322 9.40 17.55 2.57
N LEU A 323 9.52 18.10 1.37
CA LEU A 323 9.08 19.47 1.06
C LEU A 323 7.57 19.66 1.32
N HIS A 324 6.75 18.65 1.06
CA HIS A 324 5.32 18.72 1.38
C HIS A 324 5.07 18.99 2.87
N TRP A 325 5.77 18.25 3.73
CA TRP A 325 5.64 18.40 5.18
C TRP A 325 6.23 19.72 5.66
N ALA A 326 7.38 20.12 5.12
CA ALA A 326 8.00 21.42 5.44
C ALA A 326 7.04 22.57 5.08
N LEU A 327 6.38 22.50 3.92
CA LEU A 327 5.40 23.50 3.50
C LEU A 327 4.18 23.55 4.42
N ILE A 328 3.61 22.40 4.76
CA ILE A 328 2.47 22.31 5.69
C ILE A 328 2.82 22.91 7.05
N ARG A 329 3.99 22.57 7.59
CA ARG A 329 4.43 23.08 8.89
C ARG A 329 4.75 24.57 8.87
N ALA A 330 5.34 25.06 7.78
CA ALA A 330 5.59 26.49 7.61
C ALA A 330 4.28 27.30 7.59
N VAL A 331 3.25 26.81 6.88
CA VAL A 331 1.92 27.45 6.82
C VAL A 331 1.20 27.38 8.18
N GLU A 332 1.37 26.26 8.92
CA GLU A 332 0.83 26.14 10.28
C GLU A 332 1.47 27.15 11.24
N GLU A 333 2.79 27.35 11.18
CA GLU A 333 3.50 28.30 12.03
C GLU A 333 3.03 29.75 11.80
N GLN A 334 2.57 30.07 10.59
CA GLN A 334 1.94 31.36 10.28
C GLN A 334 0.47 31.45 10.75
N GLY A 335 -0.08 30.42 11.41
CA GLY A 335 -1.42 30.41 11.98
C GLY A 335 -2.56 30.17 10.97
N TYR A 336 -2.26 29.77 9.73
CA TYR A 336 -3.29 29.54 8.71
C TYR A 336 -4.08 28.22 8.91
N TYR A 337 -3.60 27.30 9.75
CA TYR A 337 -4.31 26.07 10.11
C TYR A 337 -5.28 26.22 11.30
N LYS A 338 -5.80 27.44 11.53
CA LYS A 338 -6.88 27.67 12.50
C LYS A 338 -8.20 27.01 12.08
N ASP A 339 -8.45 26.87 10.80
CA ASP A 339 -9.55 26.14 10.18
C ASP A 339 -9.19 25.70 8.75
N ALA A 340 -9.90 24.69 8.22
CA ALA A 340 -9.59 24.07 6.94
C ALA A 340 -9.81 25.00 5.74
N LYS A 341 -10.80 25.90 5.81
CA LYS A 341 -11.08 26.87 4.73
C LYS A 341 -9.96 27.90 4.62
N THR A 342 -9.47 28.38 5.77
CA THR A 342 -8.36 29.34 5.82
C THR A 342 -7.08 28.72 5.23
N ALA A 343 -6.77 27.47 5.56
CA ALA A 343 -5.63 26.77 5.01
C ALA A 343 -5.75 26.58 3.49
N ASN A 344 -6.91 26.15 3.00
CA ASN A 344 -7.16 26.00 1.56
C ASN A 344 -7.05 27.34 0.83
N LYS A 345 -7.63 28.42 1.38
CA LYS A 345 -7.55 29.77 0.82
C LYS A 345 -6.10 30.22 0.68
N TYR A 346 -5.27 30.00 1.71
CA TYR A 346 -3.85 30.33 1.68
C TYR A 346 -3.14 29.63 0.52
N TYR A 347 -3.34 28.32 0.35
CA TYR A 347 -2.72 27.57 -0.75
C TYR A 347 -3.20 28.04 -2.12
N GLN A 348 -4.46 28.40 -2.26
CA GLN A 348 -4.97 28.97 -3.50
C GLN A 348 -4.34 30.33 -3.82
N GLU A 349 -4.26 31.25 -2.84
CA GLU A 349 -3.62 32.56 -2.99
C GLU A 349 -2.14 32.41 -3.37
N LEU A 350 -1.41 31.51 -2.70
CA LEU A 350 -0.02 31.18 -3.02
C LEU A 350 0.14 30.69 -4.46
N ALA A 351 -0.72 29.78 -4.90
CA ALA A 351 -0.71 29.27 -6.27
C ALA A 351 -0.96 30.39 -7.30
N ASP A 352 -1.91 31.26 -7.01
CA ASP A 352 -2.30 32.35 -7.93
C ASP A 352 -1.20 33.40 -8.04
N GLU A 353 -0.57 33.81 -6.94
CA GLU A 353 0.57 34.75 -6.94
C GLU A 353 1.72 34.25 -7.83
N ILE A 354 2.16 33.00 -7.62
CA ILE A 354 3.28 32.43 -8.37
C ILE A 354 2.92 32.23 -9.85
N ASN A 355 1.72 31.70 -10.14
CA ASN A 355 1.29 31.48 -11.51
C ASN A 355 1.15 32.79 -12.26
N ASN A 356 0.59 33.84 -11.66
CA ASN A 356 0.47 35.15 -12.25
C ASN A 356 1.84 35.82 -12.51
N ALA A 357 2.80 35.63 -11.59
CA ALA A 357 4.16 36.15 -11.80
C ALA A 357 4.86 35.46 -12.98
N ILE A 358 4.66 34.15 -13.17
CA ILE A 358 5.19 33.43 -14.34
C ILE A 358 4.49 33.87 -15.61
N ASP A 359 3.16 33.94 -15.62
CA ASP A 359 2.35 34.30 -16.80
C ASP A 359 2.65 35.75 -17.27
N ASN A 360 2.99 36.65 -16.33
CA ASN A 360 3.38 38.03 -16.60
C ASN A 360 4.90 38.21 -16.85
N GLY A 361 5.67 37.15 -16.95
CA GLY A 361 7.11 37.19 -17.24
C GLY A 361 8.00 37.75 -16.12
N LYS A 362 7.47 37.92 -14.89
CA LYS A 362 8.25 38.37 -13.72
C LYS A 362 9.28 37.38 -13.25
N ILE A 363 9.01 36.09 -13.46
CA ILE A 363 9.92 34.96 -13.14
C ILE A 363 9.82 33.91 -14.25
N GLU A 364 10.95 33.31 -14.60
CA GLU A 364 10.97 32.25 -15.61
C GLU A 364 10.32 30.95 -15.08
N GLY A 365 9.37 30.44 -15.85
CA GLY A 365 8.66 29.19 -15.50
C GLY A 365 8.32 28.35 -16.73
N TYR A 366 7.81 27.15 -16.47
CA TYR A 366 7.25 26.30 -17.52
C TYR A 366 5.87 26.83 -17.93
N GLN A 367 5.52 26.73 -19.23
CA GLN A 367 4.24 27.25 -19.72
C GLN A 367 3.03 26.54 -19.09
N GLU A 368 3.09 25.24 -18.89
CA GLU A 368 1.98 24.43 -18.40
C GLU A 368 1.75 24.62 -16.90
N LYS A 369 0.53 25.04 -16.53
CA LYS A 369 0.08 25.07 -15.13
C LYS A 369 -0.10 23.65 -14.60
N ARG A 370 0.35 23.40 -13.38
CA ARG A 370 0.32 22.08 -12.76
C ARG A 370 -0.56 22.06 -11.52
N VAL A 371 -1.38 21.03 -11.41
CA VAL A 371 -2.16 20.68 -10.19
C VAL A 371 -1.69 19.31 -9.72
N SER A 372 -0.49 19.25 -9.14
CA SER A 372 0.18 17.99 -8.81
C SER A 372 1.18 18.18 -7.69
N ILE A 373 1.26 17.19 -6.80
CA ILE A 373 2.32 17.07 -5.80
C ILE A 373 3.51 16.23 -6.30
N VAL A 374 3.37 15.58 -7.46
CA VAL A 374 4.49 14.83 -8.06
C VAL A 374 5.40 15.84 -8.76
N PRO A 375 6.71 15.87 -8.50
CA PRO A 375 7.64 16.73 -9.21
C PRO A 375 7.60 16.49 -10.72
N LYS A 376 8.06 17.49 -11.49
CA LYS A 376 8.26 17.29 -12.92
C LYS A 376 9.35 16.24 -13.12
N PHE A 377 9.13 15.31 -14.01
CA PHE A 377 10.09 14.25 -14.33
C PHE A 377 10.30 14.17 -15.84
N SER A 378 11.47 13.65 -16.22
CA SER A 378 11.89 13.48 -17.60
C SER A 378 11.75 12.02 -18.05
N TYR A 379 11.80 11.78 -19.35
CA TYR A 379 11.87 10.43 -19.91
C TYR A 379 13.10 9.64 -19.40
N LYS A 380 14.21 10.34 -19.11
CA LYS A 380 15.42 9.74 -18.54
C LYS A 380 15.14 9.08 -17.18
N GLU A 381 14.37 9.75 -16.31
CA GLU A 381 14.01 9.20 -14.98
C GLU A 381 13.06 7.99 -15.09
N ILE A 382 12.18 7.99 -16.10
CA ILE A 382 11.35 6.81 -16.39
C ILE A 382 12.23 5.63 -16.81
N LEU A 383 13.17 5.84 -17.74
CA LEU A 383 14.09 4.81 -18.19
C LEU A 383 14.98 4.31 -17.04
N GLU A 384 15.51 5.22 -16.24
CA GLU A 384 16.30 4.90 -15.05
C GLU A 384 15.47 4.06 -14.05
N THR A 385 14.18 4.34 -13.93
CA THR A 385 13.27 3.56 -13.09
C THR A 385 13.16 2.11 -13.57
N PHE A 386 13.01 1.88 -14.87
CA PHE A 386 13.00 0.53 -15.43
C PHE A 386 14.29 -0.21 -15.10
N ILE A 387 15.45 0.42 -15.31
CA ILE A 387 16.76 -0.19 -15.05
C ILE A 387 16.94 -0.50 -13.55
N LYS A 388 16.62 0.46 -12.68
CA LYS A 388 16.78 0.29 -11.22
C LYS A 388 15.72 -0.63 -10.59
N SER A 389 14.62 -0.89 -11.26
CA SER A 389 13.60 -1.86 -10.81
C SER A 389 14.16 -3.28 -10.74
N GLU A 390 15.14 -3.64 -11.56
CA GLU A 390 15.84 -4.93 -11.46
C GLU A 390 16.53 -5.09 -10.09
N LYS A 391 17.24 -4.04 -9.64
CA LYS A 391 17.90 -4.04 -8.32
C LYS A 391 16.89 -4.15 -7.18
N ALA A 392 15.74 -3.47 -7.31
CA ALA A 392 14.65 -3.54 -6.35
C ALA A 392 14.05 -4.96 -6.26
N ILE A 393 13.83 -5.61 -7.41
CA ILE A 393 13.38 -7.00 -7.50
C ILE A 393 14.37 -7.93 -6.81
N LYS A 394 15.68 -7.77 -7.08
CA LYS A 394 16.74 -8.57 -6.47
C LYS A 394 16.77 -8.43 -4.94
N TYR A 395 16.61 -7.21 -4.41
CA TYR A 395 16.57 -6.98 -2.97
C TYR A 395 15.31 -7.55 -2.33
N GLN A 396 14.16 -7.35 -2.97
CA GLN A 396 12.89 -7.86 -2.50
C GLN A 396 12.86 -9.40 -2.49
N THR A 397 13.25 -10.06 -3.58
CA THR A 397 13.25 -11.53 -3.67
C THR A 397 14.22 -12.20 -2.69
N LYS A 398 15.31 -11.53 -2.33
CA LYS A 398 16.27 -11.97 -1.31
C LYS A 398 15.88 -11.60 0.12
N TYR A 399 14.73 -10.96 0.34
CA TYR A 399 14.32 -10.44 1.66
C TYR A 399 15.36 -9.53 2.31
N TYR A 400 16.25 -8.92 1.52
CA TYR A 400 17.37 -8.12 2.01
C TYR A 400 16.92 -6.91 2.85
N LEU A 401 15.78 -6.32 2.49
CA LEU A 401 15.22 -5.17 3.19
C LEU A 401 14.36 -5.54 4.42
N VAL A 402 14.09 -6.84 4.64
CA VAL A 402 13.20 -7.28 5.72
C VAL A 402 14.00 -7.51 7.00
N ASN A 403 13.79 -6.67 8.00
CA ASN A 403 14.33 -6.86 9.33
C ASN A 403 13.31 -7.60 10.22
N THR A 404 13.66 -8.77 10.74
CA THR A 404 12.83 -9.56 11.64
C THR A 404 13.34 -9.56 13.09
N GLU A 405 14.40 -8.81 13.35
CA GLU A 405 14.89 -8.60 14.71
C GLU A 405 13.89 -7.74 15.49
N VAL A 406 13.73 -8.06 16.74
CA VAL A 406 12.87 -7.27 17.63
C VAL A 406 13.40 -5.85 17.76
N GLN A 407 12.51 -4.90 17.54
CA GLN A 407 12.82 -3.49 17.68
C GLN A 407 12.09 -2.93 18.90
N TRP A 408 12.83 -2.27 19.76
CA TRP A 408 12.33 -1.71 21.01
C TRP A 408 11.67 -0.36 20.77
N SER A 409 10.72 -0.05 21.65
CA SER A 409 10.10 1.26 21.72
C SER A 409 11.02 2.28 22.35
N TYR A 410 10.86 3.55 21.99
CA TYR A 410 11.56 4.65 22.65
C TYR A 410 10.72 5.19 23.81
N LYS A 411 11.38 5.60 24.89
CA LYS A 411 10.73 6.24 26.04
C LYS A 411 10.17 7.60 25.64
N ASP A 412 9.00 7.95 26.15
CA ASP A 412 8.33 9.22 25.95
C ASP A 412 7.47 9.54 27.20
N ASP A 413 6.65 10.58 27.13
CA ASP A 413 5.69 10.94 28.15
C ASP A 413 4.79 9.73 28.49
N GLU A 414 4.62 9.46 29.77
CA GLU A 414 3.84 8.31 30.25
C GLU A 414 2.39 8.35 29.78
N LYS A 415 1.81 9.56 29.66
CA LYS A 415 0.46 9.76 29.16
C LYS A 415 0.29 9.31 27.69
N ASP A 416 1.25 9.67 26.84
CA ASP A 416 1.24 9.32 25.43
C ASP A 416 1.45 7.81 25.23
N VAL A 417 2.37 7.21 25.98
CA VAL A 417 2.60 5.76 25.98
C VAL A 417 1.37 5.01 26.47
N THR A 418 0.73 5.47 27.55
CA THR A 418 -0.48 4.83 28.10
C THR A 418 -1.64 4.90 27.13
N MET A 419 -1.86 6.05 26.49
CA MET A 419 -2.88 6.21 25.43
C MET A 419 -2.60 5.25 24.28
N TRP A 420 -1.35 5.17 23.80
CA TRP A 420 -0.96 4.25 22.74
C TRP A 420 -1.24 2.78 23.07
N GLN A 421 -0.80 2.32 24.25
CA GLN A 421 -1.04 0.96 24.72
C GLN A 421 -2.53 0.64 24.85
N ASN A 422 -3.31 1.61 25.35
CA ASN A 422 -4.74 1.47 25.49
C ASN A 422 -5.44 1.32 24.13
N VAL A 423 -5.15 2.20 23.18
CA VAL A 423 -5.78 2.22 21.84
C VAL A 423 -5.39 0.97 21.04
N THR A 424 -4.12 0.57 21.06
CA THR A 424 -3.64 -0.61 20.32
C THR A 424 -3.92 -1.94 21.03
N THR A 425 -4.41 -1.91 22.27
CA THR A 425 -4.59 -3.08 23.15
C THR A 425 -3.31 -3.92 23.25
N SER A 426 -2.16 -3.26 23.24
CA SER A 426 -0.85 -3.91 23.18
C SER A 426 0.11 -3.29 24.19
N LYS A 427 1.06 -4.09 24.65
CA LYS A 427 2.18 -3.59 25.46
C LYS A 427 3.29 -3.12 24.55
N THR A 428 3.97 -2.04 24.96
CA THR A 428 5.21 -1.56 24.34
C THR A 428 6.38 -1.97 25.23
N ASP A 429 7.39 -2.60 24.67
CA ASP A 429 8.59 -2.95 25.42
C ASP A 429 9.69 -1.95 25.12
N PHE A 430 10.27 -1.36 26.20
CA PHE A 430 11.31 -0.33 26.14
C PHE A 430 12.72 -0.89 26.40
N VAL A 431 12.80 -2.12 26.91
CA VAL A 431 14.05 -2.79 27.29
C VAL A 431 13.92 -4.26 26.96
N GLU A 432 15.03 -4.89 26.60
CA GLU A 432 15.07 -6.33 26.30
C GLU A 432 14.63 -7.16 27.52
N LYS A 433 13.51 -7.85 27.38
CA LYS A 433 12.91 -8.71 28.43
C LYS A 433 12.82 -10.19 28.05
N TYR A 434 13.42 -10.60 26.93
CA TYR A 434 13.29 -12.00 26.47
C TYR A 434 14.22 -12.92 27.26
N THR A 435 13.84 -13.17 28.49
CA THR A 435 14.52 -14.15 29.36
C THR A 435 13.89 -15.54 29.30
N GLY A 436 12.67 -15.65 28.79
CA GLY A 436 11.94 -16.90 28.71
C GLY A 436 12.47 -17.86 27.64
N LYS A 437 12.61 -19.16 27.99
CA LYS A 437 13.02 -20.21 27.06
C LYS A 437 12.14 -20.26 25.79
N PHE A 438 10.83 -20.08 25.94
CA PHE A 438 9.88 -20.09 24.84
C PHE A 438 10.01 -18.86 23.94
N ASP A 439 10.36 -17.69 24.46
CA ASP A 439 10.52 -16.47 23.66
C ASP A 439 11.79 -16.57 22.79
N LYS A 440 12.89 -17.07 23.36
CA LYS A 440 14.12 -17.37 22.62
C LYS A 440 13.84 -18.38 21.47
N LEU A 441 13.09 -19.45 21.77
CA LEU A 441 12.70 -20.44 20.77
C LEU A 441 11.85 -19.83 19.64
N LYS A 442 10.87 -18.97 19.96
CA LYS A 442 10.05 -18.28 18.95
C LYS A 442 10.90 -17.40 18.03
N LEU A 443 11.80 -16.61 18.60
CA LEU A 443 12.70 -15.74 17.84
C LEU A 443 13.62 -16.54 16.92
N GLU A 444 14.14 -17.66 17.41
CA GLU A 444 14.96 -18.57 16.61
C GLU A 444 14.17 -19.19 15.45
N ILE A 445 12.94 -19.62 15.69
CA ILE A 445 12.05 -20.14 14.63
C ILE A 445 11.78 -19.05 13.59
N LEU A 446 11.42 -17.82 13.99
CA LEU A 446 11.15 -16.71 13.06
C LEU A 446 12.40 -16.36 12.23
N LYS A 447 13.58 -16.34 12.87
CA LYS A 447 14.87 -16.15 12.19
C LYS A 447 15.14 -17.25 11.15
N ASN A 448 14.93 -18.51 11.51
CA ASN A 448 15.15 -19.65 10.63
C ASN A 448 14.17 -19.63 9.44
N ILE A 449 12.90 -19.27 9.66
CA ILE A 449 11.95 -19.08 8.58
C ILE A 449 12.46 -18.01 7.60
N LYS A 450 12.94 -16.85 8.09
CA LYS A 450 13.52 -15.80 7.23
C LYS A 450 14.69 -16.32 6.41
N ILE A 451 15.62 -17.04 7.02
CA ILE A 451 16.79 -17.62 6.34
C ILE A 451 16.36 -18.58 5.21
N ILE A 452 15.30 -19.38 5.42
CA ILE A 452 14.74 -20.24 4.37
C ILE A 452 14.25 -19.39 3.19
N TYR A 453 13.50 -18.33 3.45
CA TYR A 453 12.99 -17.44 2.38
C TYR A 453 14.13 -16.73 1.65
N GLU A 454 15.15 -16.23 2.35
CA GLU A 454 16.33 -15.58 1.76
C GLU A 454 17.08 -16.50 0.78
N LYS A 455 17.20 -17.78 1.13
CA LYS A 455 17.93 -18.76 0.30
C LYS A 455 17.08 -19.34 -0.83
N VAL A 456 15.82 -19.66 -0.54
CA VAL A 456 14.96 -20.43 -1.48
C VAL A 456 14.22 -19.52 -2.45
N ASN A 457 13.72 -18.36 -1.97
CA ASN A 457 12.84 -17.51 -2.77
C ASN A 457 13.48 -16.95 -4.06
N PRO A 458 14.75 -16.54 -4.11
CA PRO A 458 15.37 -16.09 -5.36
C PRO A 458 15.35 -17.17 -6.45
N CYS A 459 15.63 -18.42 -6.08
CA CYS A 459 15.56 -19.56 -6.99
C CYS A 459 14.12 -19.83 -7.46
N LEU A 460 13.15 -19.82 -6.52
CA LEU A 460 11.74 -19.97 -6.86
C LEU A 460 11.27 -18.88 -7.82
N PHE A 461 11.72 -17.65 -7.63
CA PHE A 461 11.35 -16.53 -8.51
C PHE A 461 11.88 -16.72 -9.93
N ILE A 462 13.16 -17.11 -10.08
CA ILE A 462 13.76 -17.39 -11.40
C ILE A 462 13.01 -18.55 -12.09
N ILE A 463 12.77 -19.65 -11.38
CA ILE A 463 12.03 -20.80 -11.91
C ILE A 463 10.63 -20.39 -12.33
N SER A 464 9.97 -19.51 -11.56
CA SER A 464 8.62 -19.04 -11.87
C SER A 464 8.54 -18.22 -13.16
N ILE A 465 9.58 -17.45 -13.48
CA ILE A 465 9.67 -16.71 -14.75
C ILE A 465 9.82 -17.70 -15.92
N ILE A 466 10.67 -18.71 -15.77
CA ILE A 466 10.80 -19.78 -16.77
C ILE A 466 9.46 -20.49 -16.97
N CYS A 467 8.79 -20.86 -15.87
CA CYS A 467 7.47 -21.49 -15.91
C CYS A 467 6.41 -20.59 -16.57
N LEU A 468 6.45 -19.28 -16.34
CA LEU A 468 5.56 -18.33 -17.02
C LEU A 468 5.79 -18.36 -18.55
N ILE A 469 7.05 -18.33 -18.99
CA ILE A 469 7.37 -18.40 -20.43
C ILE A 469 6.83 -19.70 -21.02
N VAL A 470 7.06 -20.82 -20.37
CA VAL A 470 6.54 -22.14 -20.80
C VAL A 470 5.00 -22.15 -20.85
N GLU A 471 4.32 -21.58 -19.84
CA GLU A 471 2.87 -21.46 -19.80
C GLU A 471 2.33 -20.59 -20.96
N VAL A 472 3.03 -19.51 -21.33
CA VAL A 472 2.68 -18.66 -22.47
C VAL A 472 2.84 -19.44 -23.78
N ILE A 473 3.94 -20.18 -23.97
CA ILE A 473 4.15 -21.03 -25.14
C ILE A 473 3.05 -22.09 -25.24
N TYR A 474 2.74 -22.77 -24.13
CA TYR A 474 1.66 -23.74 -24.08
C TYR A 474 0.28 -23.12 -24.39
N PHE A 475 0.01 -21.92 -23.90
CA PHE A 475 -1.21 -21.18 -24.21
C PHE A 475 -1.38 -20.88 -25.70
N ILE A 476 -0.29 -20.52 -26.37
CA ILE A 476 -0.30 -20.24 -27.81
C ILE A 476 -0.49 -21.54 -28.60
N ARG A 477 0.25 -22.60 -28.26
CA ARG A 477 0.27 -23.87 -28.95
C ARG A 477 -1.02 -24.67 -28.82
N ASP A 478 -1.58 -24.75 -27.60
CA ASP A 478 -2.71 -25.63 -27.26
C ASP A 478 -4.07 -24.92 -27.30
N LYS A 479 -4.26 -23.99 -28.23
CA LYS A 479 -5.53 -23.31 -28.49
C LYS A 479 -6.13 -22.69 -27.22
N LYS A 480 -5.29 -22.10 -26.36
CA LYS A 480 -5.70 -21.33 -25.18
C LYS A 480 -6.38 -22.14 -24.06
N LYS A 481 -6.09 -23.41 -23.91
CA LYS A 481 -6.70 -24.29 -22.90
C LYS A 481 -6.44 -23.82 -21.45
N ASN A 482 -5.25 -23.26 -21.18
CA ASN A 482 -4.83 -22.79 -19.84
C ASN A 482 -5.08 -21.30 -19.58
N TYR A 483 -6.00 -20.66 -20.32
CA TYR A 483 -6.21 -19.20 -20.23
C TYR A 483 -6.52 -18.69 -18.81
N LYS A 484 -7.18 -19.51 -17.96
CA LYS A 484 -7.47 -19.13 -16.57
C LYS A 484 -6.19 -19.00 -15.74
N GLN A 485 -5.28 -19.96 -15.90
CA GLN A 485 -3.98 -19.96 -15.20
C GLN A 485 -3.14 -18.76 -15.64
N ILE A 486 -3.00 -18.56 -16.96
CA ILE A 486 -2.25 -17.47 -17.56
C ILE A 486 -2.76 -16.10 -17.08
N LEU A 487 -4.09 -15.88 -17.09
CA LEU A 487 -4.64 -14.60 -16.63
C LEU A 487 -4.36 -14.33 -15.15
N LEU A 488 -4.37 -15.36 -14.29
CA LEU A 488 -3.97 -15.19 -12.90
C LEU A 488 -2.48 -14.81 -12.78
N ILE A 489 -1.61 -15.58 -13.43
CA ILE A 489 -0.15 -15.38 -13.32
C ILE A 489 0.25 -14.01 -13.87
N LEU A 490 -0.27 -13.62 -15.05
CA LEU A 490 0.00 -12.32 -15.65
C LEU A 490 -0.55 -11.17 -14.79
N GLY A 491 -1.74 -11.33 -14.21
CA GLY A 491 -2.31 -10.35 -13.28
C GLY A 491 -1.43 -10.14 -12.04
N LEU A 492 -0.92 -11.22 -11.45
CA LEU A 492 0.01 -11.18 -10.32
C LEU A 492 1.34 -10.53 -10.71
N ALA A 493 1.91 -10.89 -11.87
CA ALA A 493 3.14 -10.29 -12.39
C ALA A 493 2.97 -8.78 -12.61
N THR A 494 1.85 -8.35 -13.18
CA THR A 494 1.53 -6.93 -13.40
C THR A 494 1.47 -6.18 -12.06
N LEU A 495 0.71 -6.68 -11.09
CA LEU A 495 0.61 -6.07 -9.76
C LEU A 495 1.97 -5.95 -9.09
N TYR A 496 2.74 -7.03 -9.09
CA TYR A 496 4.07 -7.06 -8.51
C TYR A 496 4.99 -5.99 -9.13
N TYR A 497 5.05 -5.98 -10.47
CA TYR A 497 5.93 -5.05 -11.18
C TYR A 497 5.47 -3.59 -11.05
N CYS A 498 4.17 -3.30 -11.14
CA CYS A 498 3.64 -1.96 -10.97
C CYS A 498 4.02 -1.37 -9.60
N ARG A 499 3.97 -2.17 -8.52
CA ARG A 499 4.36 -1.68 -7.19
C ARG A 499 5.88 -1.46 -7.09
N ILE A 500 6.68 -2.37 -7.58
CA ILE A 500 8.14 -2.19 -7.64
C ILE A 500 8.48 -0.93 -8.42
N PHE A 501 7.88 -0.75 -9.60
CA PHE A 501 8.12 0.40 -10.47
C PHE A 501 7.79 1.71 -9.76
N ILE A 502 6.61 1.85 -9.16
CA ILE A 502 6.21 3.12 -8.52
C ILE A 502 7.09 3.46 -7.30
N ILE A 503 7.48 2.46 -6.50
CA ILE A 503 8.39 2.69 -5.36
C ILE A 503 9.79 3.05 -5.84
N THR A 504 10.30 2.39 -6.89
CA THR A 504 11.58 2.75 -7.50
C THR A 504 11.54 4.16 -8.10
N PHE A 505 10.46 4.51 -8.80
CA PHE A 505 10.24 5.85 -9.34
C PHE A 505 10.25 6.91 -8.24
N THR A 506 9.51 6.67 -7.15
CA THR A 506 9.48 7.57 -5.99
C THR A 506 10.88 7.72 -5.36
N SER A 507 11.66 6.62 -5.29
CA SER A 507 13.03 6.65 -4.79
C SER A 507 13.99 7.46 -5.66
N ILE A 508 13.73 7.53 -6.97
CA ILE A 508 14.55 8.31 -7.91
C ILE A 508 14.15 9.78 -7.90
N THR A 509 12.84 10.07 -7.85
CA THR A 509 12.31 11.41 -8.11
C THR A 509 11.97 12.23 -6.87
N MET A 510 11.67 11.57 -5.74
CA MET A 510 11.14 12.26 -4.56
C MET A 510 12.02 12.16 -3.32
N TYR A 511 12.41 10.96 -2.91
CA TYR A 511 13.26 10.78 -1.71
C TYR A 511 13.92 9.40 -1.68
N SER A 512 15.20 9.37 -1.26
CA SER A 512 16.06 8.19 -1.32
C SER A 512 15.57 7.01 -0.47
N THR A 513 14.94 7.29 0.66
CA THR A 513 14.46 6.28 1.63
C THR A 513 13.14 5.62 1.25
N ALA A 514 12.56 5.93 0.07
CA ALA A 514 11.35 5.27 -0.40
C ALA A 514 11.54 3.75 -0.60
N MET A 515 12.75 3.30 -0.95
CA MET A 515 13.05 1.89 -1.14
C MET A 515 13.29 1.18 0.20
N ASN A 516 12.21 0.76 0.85
CA ASN A 516 12.24 0.01 2.10
C ASN A 516 11.20 -1.12 2.11
N SER A 517 11.32 -2.04 3.08
CA SER A 517 10.41 -3.19 3.22
C SER A 517 8.98 -2.79 3.54
N MET A 518 8.77 -1.70 4.26
CA MET A 518 7.44 -1.21 4.62
C MET A 518 6.61 -0.85 3.38
N TYR A 519 7.15 0.00 2.47
CA TYR A 519 6.45 0.38 1.25
C TYR A 519 6.34 -0.76 0.22
N LEU A 520 7.19 -1.77 0.32
CA LEU A 520 7.14 -2.97 -0.49
C LEU A 520 6.37 -4.14 0.17
N ALA A 521 5.80 -3.95 1.36
CA ALA A 521 5.23 -5.05 2.15
C ALA A 521 4.23 -5.91 1.38
N ASN A 522 3.32 -5.30 0.63
CA ASN A 522 2.33 -6.02 -0.16
C ASN A 522 2.90 -6.81 -1.36
N THR A 523 4.10 -6.48 -1.83
CA THR A 523 4.73 -7.20 -2.95
C THR A 523 5.19 -8.60 -2.56
N TYR A 524 5.55 -8.83 -1.31
CA TYR A 524 6.06 -10.13 -0.87
C TYR A 524 5.02 -11.24 -0.99
N GLY A 525 3.77 -10.97 -0.55
CA GLY A 525 2.68 -11.94 -0.72
C GLY A 525 2.31 -12.17 -2.19
N ILE A 526 2.27 -11.10 -2.99
CA ILE A 526 2.00 -11.18 -4.44
C ILE A 526 3.07 -12.01 -5.14
N GLN A 527 4.35 -11.78 -4.84
CA GLN A 527 5.48 -12.47 -5.46
C GLN A 527 5.49 -13.97 -5.11
N ILE A 528 5.27 -14.34 -3.84
CA ILE A 528 5.16 -15.74 -3.44
C ILE A 528 4.00 -16.43 -4.15
N LEU A 529 2.83 -15.79 -4.20
CA LEU A 529 1.66 -16.33 -4.91
C LEU A 529 1.94 -16.49 -6.41
N PHE A 530 2.56 -15.49 -7.04
CA PHE A 530 3.01 -15.55 -8.43
C PHE A 530 3.95 -16.74 -8.67
N SER A 531 5.02 -16.83 -7.87
CA SER A 531 6.05 -17.86 -8.05
C SER A 531 5.47 -19.26 -7.89
N LEU A 532 4.74 -19.52 -6.83
CA LEU A 532 4.22 -20.85 -6.56
C LEU A 532 3.09 -21.23 -7.54
N CYS A 533 2.20 -20.29 -7.90
CA CYS A 533 1.17 -20.57 -8.91
C CYS A 533 1.78 -20.86 -10.28
N SER A 534 2.79 -20.09 -10.72
CA SER A 534 3.47 -20.33 -12.01
C SER A 534 4.09 -21.71 -12.07
N ILE A 535 4.84 -22.10 -11.03
CA ILE A 535 5.49 -23.41 -10.96
C ILE A 535 4.46 -24.54 -10.94
N VAL A 536 3.45 -24.44 -10.07
CA VAL A 536 2.45 -25.50 -9.91
C VAL A 536 1.58 -25.68 -11.16
N PHE A 537 1.19 -24.60 -11.83
CA PHE A 537 0.42 -24.71 -13.07
C PHE A 537 1.25 -25.28 -14.21
N CYS A 538 2.50 -24.85 -14.33
CA CYS A 538 3.44 -25.41 -15.30
C CYS A 538 3.63 -26.93 -15.11
N MET A 539 3.85 -27.38 -13.86
CA MET A 539 3.96 -28.81 -13.55
C MET A 539 2.68 -29.60 -13.86
N ASN A 540 1.49 -29.01 -13.71
CA ASN A 540 0.23 -29.68 -14.01
C ASN A 540 -0.07 -29.73 -15.51
N ASN A 541 0.38 -28.74 -16.29
CA ASN A 541 0.10 -28.64 -17.73
C ASN A 541 1.11 -29.42 -18.58
N ILE A 542 2.36 -29.47 -18.12
CA ILE A 542 3.41 -30.29 -18.76
C ILE A 542 3.30 -31.71 -18.21
N ASN A 543 2.82 -32.61 -19.05
CA ASN A 543 2.85 -34.04 -18.75
C ASN A 543 4.31 -34.52 -18.90
N PHE A 544 5.17 -34.29 -17.88
CA PHE A 544 6.58 -34.68 -17.87
C PHE A 544 6.79 -36.17 -18.23
N LYS A 545 5.79 -37.04 -17.96
CA LYS A 545 5.78 -38.44 -18.38
C LYS A 545 5.72 -38.66 -19.89
N LYS A 546 5.29 -37.66 -20.66
CA LYS A 546 5.25 -37.75 -22.13
C LYS A 546 6.58 -37.32 -22.76
N ILE A 547 7.25 -36.37 -22.16
CA ILE A 547 8.57 -35.87 -22.64
C ILE A 547 9.66 -36.92 -22.39
N LEU A 548 9.62 -37.61 -21.23
CA LEU A 548 10.58 -38.69 -20.90
C LEU A 548 10.29 -40.04 -21.60
N LYS A 549 9.22 -40.14 -22.41
CA LYS A 549 8.91 -41.32 -23.22
C LYS A 549 9.16 -41.12 -24.71
N GLU A 550 9.40 -39.89 -25.14
CA GLU A 550 9.74 -39.54 -26.53
C GLU A 550 11.28 -39.37 -26.74
N GLU A 551 12.08 -39.51 -25.67
CA GLU A 551 13.53 -39.84 -25.73
C GLU A 551 13.75 -41.35 -25.54
#